data_57571750bee008d0c68581a982e748e8
#
_entry.id   57571750bee008d0c68581a982e748e8
#
_cell.length_a   1.000
_cell.length_b   1.000
_cell.length_c   1.000
_cell.angle_alpha   90.00
_cell.angle_beta   90.00
_cell.angle_gamma   90.00
#
_symmetry.space_group_name_H-M   'P 1'
#
loop_
_entity.id
_entity.type
_entity.pdbx_description
1 polymer ?
#
loop_
_entity_poly.entity_id
_entity_poly.type
_entity_poly.pdbx_seq_one_letter_code
_entity_poly.pdbx_strand_id
1 'polypeptide(L)'
;FLEPIDISEYNYISLPESSRWGLLMSSDCELAESDCIEKKELLQIPLIFHRRSGLQQLISHWADADVKDFNIAATYNVVNGSPTKFIKSGLGFYLTTEDLLPAILEQEVCFRPLNPPLEIHYALAWKRTAFQSKAAEMFLQEFKVT
;
A
#
# COMPACT_ATOMS: atom_id res chain seq x y z
N PHE A 1 -8.92 -4.32 -3.00
CA PHE A 1 -8.77 -4.38 -1.53
C PHE A 1 -7.30 -4.52 -1.19
N LEU A 2 -6.80 -3.69 -0.25
CA LEU A 2 -5.39 -3.61 0.14
C LEU A 2 -5.05 -4.46 1.37
N GLU A 3 -5.98 -5.20 1.91
CA GLU A 3 -5.78 -5.99 3.13
C GLU A 3 -6.51 -7.33 3.05
N PRO A 4 -6.06 -8.32 3.82
CA PRO A 4 -6.79 -9.57 3.96
C PRO A 4 -8.24 -9.28 4.40
N ILE A 5 -9.20 -9.78 3.65
CA ILE A 5 -10.62 -9.69 3.98
C ILE A 5 -11.19 -11.09 4.13
N ASP A 6 -12.21 -11.22 4.95
CA ASP A 6 -13.01 -12.45 4.98
C ASP A 6 -13.80 -12.54 3.67
N ILE A 7 -13.38 -13.46 2.82
CA ILE A 7 -14.00 -13.70 1.50
C ILE A 7 -15.17 -14.67 1.56
N SER A 8 -15.54 -15.18 2.73
CA SER A 8 -16.61 -16.17 2.88
C SER A 8 -17.96 -15.68 2.33
N GLU A 9 -18.23 -14.37 2.45
CA GLU A 9 -19.46 -13.74 1.95
C GLU A 9 -19.33 -13.16 0.53
N TYR A 10 -18.15 -13.27 -0.09
CA TYR A 10 -17.86 -12.64 -1.38
C TYR A 10 -17.53 -13.67 -2.46
N ASN A 11 -17.97 -13.37 -3.67
CA ASN A 11 -17.35 -13.90 -4.88
C ASN A 11 -16.21 -12.96 -5.28
N TYR A 12 -15.17 -13.49 -5.89
CA TYR A 12 -14.06 -12.64 -6.36
C TYR A 12 -13.42 -13.20 -7.63
N ILE A 13 -12.77 -12.29 -8.35
CA ILE A 13 -11.89 -12.58 -9.48
C ILE A 13 -10.56 -11.91 -9.15
N SER A 14 -9.45 -12.67 -9.19
CA SER A 14 -8.11 -12.10 -9.05
C SER A 14 -7.78 -11.31 -10.31
N LEU A 15 -7.22 -10.11 -10.12
CA LEU A 15 -6.72 -9.28 -11.21
C LEU A 15 -5.25 -9.61 -11.46
N PRO A 16 -4.76 -9.47 -12.69
CA PRO A 16 -3.37 -9.79 -13.03
C PRO A 16 -2.35 -8.79 -12.46
N GLU A 17 -2.82 -7.60 -12.12
CA GLU A 17 -1.98 -6.52 -11.61
C GLU A 17 -1.56 -6.81 -10.17
N SER A 18 -0.31 -6.48 -9.86
CA SER A 18 0.23 -6.43 -8.50
C SER A 18 0.89 -5.08 -8.25
N SER A 19 1.09 -4.75 -6.99
CA SER A 19 1.80 -3.55 -6.59
C SER A 19 2.75 -3.85 -5.44
N ARG A 20 3.87 -3.16 -5.41
CA ARG A 20 4.89 -3.34 -4.38
C ARG A 20 4.71 -2.32 -3.25
N TRP A 21 4.93 -2.77 -2.03
CA TRP A 21 5.08 -1.90 -0.88
C TRP A 21 6.43 -1.21 -0.88
N GLY A 22 6.47 0.02 -0.41
CA GLY A 22 7.67 0.82 -0.29
C GLY A 22 7.43 2.12 0.45
N LEU A 23 8.43 2.97 0.39
CA LEU A 23 8.38 4.30 0.99
C LEU A 23 8.35 5.39 -0.07
N LEU A 24 7.43 6.34 0.10
CA LEU A 24 7.53 7.65 -0.51
C LEU A 24 8.32 8.58 0.43
N MET A 25 9.26 9.30 -0.13
CA MET A 25 10.15 10.17 0.61
C MET A 25 10.59 11.37 -0.23
N SER A 26 11.20 12.37 0.41
CA SER A 26 11.86 13.45 -0.33
C SER A 26 13.00 12.89 -1.16
N SER A 27 13.12 13.37 -2.40
CA SER A 27 14.23 13.00 -3.28
C SER A 27 15.60 13.47 -2.77
N ASP A 28 15.61 14.44 -1.85
CA ASP A 28 16.83 15.03 -1.29
C ASP A 28 17.31 14.31 -0.01
N CYS A 29 16.57 13.28 0.48
CA CYS A 29 17.00 12.58 1.68
C CYS A 29 18.02 11.50 1.38
N GLU A 30 18.90 11.20 2.36
CA GLU A 30 19.97 10.19 2.23
C GLU A 30 19.42 8.80 1.82
N LEU A 31 18.26 8.41 2.36
CA LEU A 31 17.64 7.12 2.06
C LEU A 31 17.17 7.02 0.60
N ALA A 32 16.97 8.15 -0.08
CA ALA A 32 16.61 8.20 -1.49
C ALA A 32 17.75 7.76 -2.44
N GLU A 33 18.98 7.70 -1.95
CA GLU A 33 20.14 7.19 -2.70
C GLU A 33 20.14 5.66 -2.79
N SER A 34 19.43 4.97 -1.89
CA SER A 34 19.28 3.52 -1.90
C SER A 34 18.28 3.07 -2.98
N ASP A 35 18.48 1.89 -3.55
CA ASP A 35 17.55 1.31 -4.53
C ASP A 35 16.31 0.69 -3.88
N CYS A 36 16.40 0.29 -2.61
CA CYS A 36 15.36 -0.37 -1.83
C CYS A 36 15.53 -0.08 -0.34
N ILE A 37 14.52 -0.46 0.45
CA ILE A 37 14.46 -0.26 1.90
C ILE A 37 14.54 -1.61 2.59
N GLU A 38 15.55 -1.78 3.42
CA GLU A 38 15.73 -2.99 4.21
C GLU A 38 14.86 -2.98 5.49
N LYS A 39 14.55 -4.18 6.01
CA LYS A 39 13.75 -4.34 7.24
C LYS A 39 14.29 -3.50 8.41
N LYS A 40 15.60 -3.49 8.60
CA LYS A 40 16.25 -2.75 9.69
C LYS A 40 16.11 -1.24 9.54
N GLU A 41 16.19 -0.73 8.33
CA GLU A 41 16.00 0.69 8.05
C GLU A 41 14.57 1.12 8.37
N LEU A 42 13.58 0.29 7.96
CA LEU A 42 12.18 0.58 8.22
C LEU A 42 11.85 0.75 9.71
N LEU A 43 12.54 0.02 10.59
CA LEU A 43 12.34 0.10 12.04
C LEU A 43 13.01 1.34 12.68
N GLN A 44 13.96 1.97 12.00
CA GLN A 44 14.75 3.07 12.55
C GLN A 44 14.24 4.45 12.17
N ILE A 45 13.41 4.54 11.15
CA ILE A 45 12.95 5.82 10.59
C ILE A 45 11.54 6.19 11.07
N PRO A 46 11.20 7.49 11.15
CA PRO A 46 9.84 7.92 11.48
C PRO A 46 8.89 7.61 10.32
N LEU A 47 7.86 6.81 10.59
CA LEU A 47 6.90 6.36 9.58
C LEU A 47 5.58 7.12 9.66
N ILE A 48 5.04 7.46 8.50
CA ILE A 48 3.64 7.79 8.32
C ILE A 48 2.97 6.50 7.87
N PHE A 49 2.24 5.86 8.78
CA PHE A 49 1.79 4.49 8.65
C PHE A 49 0.28 4.40 8.44
N HIS A 50 -0.17 3.37 7.74
CA HIS A 50 -1.59 3.15 7.54
C HIS A 50 -2.29 2.81 8.86
N ARG A 51 -3.49 3.40 9.10
CA ARG A 51 -4.23 3.21 10.35
C ARG A 51 -4.90 1.83 10.48
N ARG A 52 -5.14 1.13 9.38
CA ARG A 52 -5.82 -0.17 9.39
C ARG A 52 -4.93 -1.24 10.00
N SER A 53 -5.47 -1.95 10.98
CA SER A 53 -4.75 -2.99 11.73
C SER A 53 -4.26 -4.14 10.85
N GLY A 54 -5.05 -4.55 9.85
CA GLY A 54 -4.65 -5.61 8.92
C GLY A 54 -3.39 -5.27 8.11
N LEU A 55 -3.25 -4.01 7.66
CA LEU A 55 -2.06 -3.54 6.97
C LEU A 55 -0.87 -3.40 7.92
N GLN A 56 -1.11 -2.95 9.16
CA GLN A 56 -0.07 -2.89 10.17
C GLN A 56 0.48 -4.28 10.49
N GLN A 57 -0.39 -5.28 10.61
CA GLN A 57 0.01 -6.68 10.84
C GLN A 57 0.78 -7.25 9.64
N LEU A 58 0.38 -6.94 8.41
CA LEU A 58 1.08 -7.36 7.20
C LEU A 58 2.54 -6.87 7.21
N ILE A 59 2.75 -5.59 7.48
CA ILE A 59 4.08 -4.98 7.54
C ILE A 59 4.88 -5.51 8.73
N SER A 60 4.25 -5.68 9.89
CA SER A 60 4.88 -6.28 11.08
C SER A 60 5.39 -7.68 10.79
N HIS A 61 4.56 -8.51 10.16
CA HIS A 61 4.96 -9.85 9.76
C HIS A 61 6.12 -9.83 8.75
N TRP A 62 6.07 -8.93 7.75
CA TRP A 62 7.15 -8.76 6.79
C TRP A 62 8.46 -8.34 7.46
N ALA A 63 8.41 -7.43 8.43
CA ALA A 63 9.57 -6.91 9.13
C ALA A 63 10.12 -7.84 10.23
N ASP A 64 9.40 -8.92 10.56
CA ASP A 64 9.66 -9.79 11.73
C ASP A 64 9.70 -8.98 13.04
N ALA A 65 8.76 -8.03 13.21
CA ALA A 65 8.70 -7.10 14.34
C ALA A 65 7.26 -6.84 14.78
N ASP A 66 7.06 -6.39 16.02
CA ASP A 66 5.76 -5.95 16.48
C ASP A 66 5.44 -4.51 16.02
N VAL A 67 4.15 -4.17 15.91
CA VAL A 67 3.72 -2.79 15.55
C VAL A 67 4.32 -1.74 16.49
N LYS A 68 4.52 -2.07 17.76
CA LYS A 68 5.12 -1.18 18.77
C LYS A 68 6.61 -0.87 18.53
N ASP A 69 7.29 -1.69 17.73
CA ASP A 69 8.72 -1.54 17.46
C ASP A 69 8.98 -0.52 16.32
N PHE A 70 7.94 -0.15 15.60
CA PHE A 70 8.02 0.90 14.58
C PHE A 70 7.93 2.29 15.19
N ASN A 71 8.74 3.21 14.69
CA ASN A 71 8.65 4.63 15.04
C ASN A 71 7.53 5.30 14.24
N ILE A 72 6.29 5.20 14.71
CA ILE A 72 5.12 5.75 14.02
C ILE A 72 4.96 7.22 14.38
N ALA A 73 5.38 8.11 13.47
CA ALA A 73 5.25 9.56 13.64
C ALA A 73 3.80 10.05 13.38
N ALA A 74 3.09 9.41 12.45
CA ALA A 74 1.69 9.72 12.16
C ALA A 74 0.99 8.51 11.53
N THR A 75 -0.34 8.51 11.55
CA THR A 75 -1.15 7.52 10.84
C THR A 75 -2.06 8.18 9.83
N TYR A 76 -2.34 7.49 8.73
CA TYR A 76 -3.28 7.93 7.70
C TYR A 76 -4.34 6.87 7.42
N ASN A 77 -5.47 7.29 6.86
CA ASN A 77 -6.60 6.42 6.54
C ASN A 77 -7.19 6.68 5.14
N VAL A 78 -6.62 7.62 4.40
CA VAL A 78 -7.15 8.05 3.09
C VAL A 78 -6.12 7.75 2.02
N VAL A 79 -6.51 6.96 1.02
CA VAL A 79 -5.65 6.57 -0.10
C VAL A 79 -5.32 7.77 -1.00
N ASN A 80 -6.25 8.71 -1.15
CA ASN A 80 -6.13 9.88 -2.04
C ASN A 80 -5.75 11.17 -1.30
N GLY A 81 -5.11 11.06 -0.13
CA GLY A 81 -4.50 12.23 0.53
C GLY A 81 -3.34 12.79 -0.29
N SER A 82 -2.85 13.97 0.08
CA SER A 82 -1.60 14.49 -0.50
C SER A 82 -0.41 14.07 0.36
N PRO A 83 0.21 12.90 0.12
CA PRO A 83 1.36 12.44 0.90
C PRO A 83 2.55 13.40 0.79
N THR A 84 2.68 14.07 -0.34
CA THR A 84 3.76 15.03 -0.62
C THR A 84 3.86 16.13 0.43
N LYS A 85 2.72 16.65 0.92
CA LYS A 85 2.73 17.69 1.97
C LYS A 85 3.29 17.17 3.28
N PHE A 86 2.98 15.96 3.67
CA PHE A 86 3.54 15.32 4.88
C PHE A 86 5.03 15.04 4.73
N ILE A 87 5.44 14.55 3.58
CA ILE A 87 6.84 14.26 3.27
C ILE A 87 7.66 15.56 3.31
N LYS A 88 7.20 16.62 2.63
CA LYS A 88 7.87 17.93 2.61
C LYS A 88 7.91 18.61 3.98
N SER A 89 6.98 18.32 4.87
CA SER A 89 6.99 18.86 6.23
C SER A 89 8.06 18.21 7.13
N GLY A 90 8.75 17.17 6.64
CA GLY A 90 9.73 16.43 7.44
C GLY A 90 9.10 15.55 8.53
N LEU A 91 7.79 15.29 8.47
CA LEU A 91 7.08 14.51 9.49
C LEU A 91 7.54 13.05 9.50
N GLY A 92 7.94 12.51 8.36
CA GLY A 92 8.41 11.14 8.26
C GLY A 92 8.30 10.58 6.83
N PHE A 93 8.56 9.28 6.73
CA PHE A 93 8.54 8.51 5.50
C PHE A 93 7.16 7.87 5.33
N TYR A 94 6.58 8.02 4.15
CA TYR A 94 5.21 7.58 3.89
C TYR A 94 5.21 6.13 3.36
N LEU A 95 4.80 5.19 4.20
CA LEU A 95 4.75 3.77 3.86
C LEU A 95 3.46 3.46 3.07
N THR A 96 3.61 3.07 1.82
CA THR A 96 2.50 2.86 0.88
C THR A 96 2.88 1.91 -0.24
N THR A 97 1.99 1.73 -1.20
CA THR A 97 2.25 0.98 -2.43
C THR A 97 2.63 1.91 -3.58
N GLU A 98 3.31 1.38 -4.58
CA GLU A 98 3.77 2.14 -5.74
C GLU A 98 2.64 2.72 -6.61
N ASP A 99 1.40 2.25 -6.44
CA ASP A 99 0.25 2.76 -7.21
C ASP A 99 -0.15 4.20 -6.85
N LEU A 100 0.35 4.72 -5.74
CA LEU A 100 0.19 6.14 -5.42
C LEU A 100 1.12 7.05 -6.23
N LEU A 101 1.73 6.51 -7.26
CA LEU A 101 2.64 7.18 -8.19
C LEU A 101 2.16 8.47 -8.85
N PRO A 102 0.86 8.77 -9.04
CA PRO A 102 0.49 10.11 -9.48
C PRO A 102 1.02 11.23 -8.57
N ALA A 103 1.28 10.91 -7.28
CA ALA A 103 1.96 11.83 -6.38
C ALA A 103 3.48 11.95 -6.66
N ILE A 104 4.08 10.99 -7.34
CA ILE A 104 5.53 10.94 -7.68
C ILE A 104 5.85 11.77 -8.93
N LEU A 105 4.88 12.24 -9.67
CA LEU A 105 5.09 13.22 -10.75
C LEU A 105 5.58 14.58 -10.22
N GLU A 106 5.55 14.78 -8.91
CA GLU A 106 6.24 15.90 -8.27
C GLU A 106 7.73 15.55 -8.15
N GLN A 107 8.58 16.29 -8.83
CA GLN A 107 10.05 16.06 -8.95
C GLN A 107 10.79 15.97 -7.60
N GLU A 108 10.13 16.32 -6.51
CA GLU A 108 10.71 16.39 -5.15
C GLU A 108 10.45 15.16 -4.29
N VAL A 109 9.75 14.16 -4.84
CA VAL A 109 9.37 12.93 -4.12
C VAL A 109 9.80 11.71 -4.94
N CYS A 110 10.34 10.71 -4.27
CA CYS A 110 10.68 9.43 -4.89
C CYS A 110 10.09 8.26 -4.10
N PHE A 111 9.99 7.12 -4.77
CA PHE A 111 9.56 5.86 -4.19
C PHE A 111 10.74 4.88 -4.14
N ARG A 112 10.84 4.14 -3.02
CA ARG A 112 11.77 3.03 -2.88
C ARG A 112 11.04 1.79 -2.39
N PRO A 113 11.11 0.66 -3.10
CA PRO A 113 10.44 -0.58 -2.72
C PRO A 113 11.09 -1.20 -1.48
N LEU A 114 10.31 -1.98 -0.73
CA LEU A 114 10.82 -2.80 0.37
C LEU A 114 11.67 -3.97 -0.16
N ASN A 115 12.70 -4.37 0.61
CA ASN A 115 13.52 -5.56 0.36
C ASN A 115 13.58 -6.45 1.63
N PRO A 116 13.23 -7.75 1.55
CA PRO A 116 12.68 -8.46 0.38
C PRO A 116 11.36 -7.85 -0.11
N PRO A 117 11.03 -8.01 -1.42
CA PRO A 117 9.80 -7.44 -1.97
C PRO A 117 8.55 -7.90 -1.24
N LEU A 118 7.67 -6.97 -0.91
CA LEU A 118 6.33 -7.24 -0.41
C LEU A 118 5.34 -6.76 -1.45
N GLU A 119 4.62 -7.70 -2.05
CA GLU A 119 3.64 -7.42 -3.09
C GLU A 119 2.22 -7.59 -2.58
N ILE A 120 1.32 -6.83 -3.14
CA ILE A 120 -0.12 -7.01 -2.99
C ILE A 120 -0.74 -7.32 -4.35
N HIS A 121 -1.76 -8.15 -4.32
CA HIS A 121 -2.55 -8.49 -5.50
C HIS A 121 -3.95 -7.89 -5.35
N TYR A 122 -4.52 -7.51 -6.48
CA TYR A 122 -5.86 -6.96 -6.52
C TYR A 122 -6.89 -8.03 -6.84
N ALA A 123 -8.08 -7.85 -6.31
CA ALA A 123 -9.22 -8.66 -6.66
C ALA A 123 -10.47 -7.80 -6.81
N LEU A 124 -11.26 -8.12 -7.79
CA LEU A 124 -12.62 -7.62 -7.92
C LEU A 124 -13.54 -8.51 -7.09
N ALA A 125 -14.17 -7.98 -6.06
CA ALA A 125 -15.03 -8.73 -5.16
C ALA A 125 -16.43 -8.14 -5.07
N TRP A 126 -17.45 -9.02 -4.96
CA TRP A 126 -18.85 -8.61 -4.78
C TRP A 126 -19.56 -9.59 -3.82
N LYS A 127 -20.54 -9.10 -3.09
CA LYS A 127 -21.31 -9.93 -2.16
C LYS A 127 -22.06 -11.05 -2.90
N ARG A 128 -22.02 -12.26 -2.37
CA ARG A 128 -22.74 -13.42 -2.93
C ARG A 128 -24.24 -13.21 -3.00
N THR A 129 -24.79 -12.49 -2.02
CA THR A 129 -26.23 -12.22 -1.88
C THR A 129 -26.69 -10.93 -2.56
N ALA A 130 -25.76 -10.15 -3.15
CA ALA A 130 -26.12 -8.91 -3.81
C ALA A 130 -26.83 -9.18 -5.15
N PHE A 131 -27.94 -8.49 -5.38
CA PHE A 131 -28.56 -8.44 -6.70
C PHE A 131 -27.58 -7.78 -7.69
N GLN A 132 -27.27 -8.48 -8.76
CA GLN A 132 -26.44 -7.92 -9.82
C GLN A 132 -27.32 -7.33 -10.90
N SER A 133 -27.05 -6.08 -11.25
CA SER A 133 -27.67 -5.46 -12.44
C SER A 133 -27.09 -6.10 -13.72
N LYS A 134 -27.84 -6.02 -14.81
CA LYS A 134 -27.36 -6.50 -16.12
C LYS A 134 -26.02 -5.87 -16.52
N ALA A 135 -25.81 -4.60 -16.19
CA ALA A 135 -24.54 -3.91 -16.42
C ALA A 135 -23.39 -4.53 -15.61
N ALA A 136 -23.63 -4.88 -14.33
CA ALA A 136 -22.63 -5.55 -13.49
C ALA A 136 -22.31 -6.95 -14.02
N GLU A 137 -23.30 -7.70 -14.47
CA GLU A 137 -23.08 -9.02 -15.09
C GLU A 137 -22.23 -8.92 -16.36
N MET A 138 -22.53 -7.98 -17.23
CA MET A 138 -21.74 -7.72 -18.46
C MET A 138 -20.31 -7.34 -18.12
N PHE A 139 -20.12 -6.44 -17.15
CA PHE A 139 -18.79 -6.03 -16.69
C PHE A 139 -17.98 -7.22 -16.16
N LEU A 140 -18.59 -8.08 -15.36
CA LEU A 140 -17.92 -9.28 -14.82
C LEU A 140 -17.59 -10.32 -15.89
N GLN A 141 -18.35 -10.36 -17.01
CA GLN A 141 -18.06 -11.25 -18.12
C GLN A 141 -16.74 -10.90 -18.81
N GLU A 142 -16.40 -9.62 -18.90
CA GLU A 142 -15.13 -9.16 -19.50
C GLU A 142 -13.89 -9.73 -18.79
N PHE A 143 -13.99 -9.98 -17.48
CA PHE A 143 -12.89 -10.56 -16.67
C PHE A 143 -12.85 -12.09 -16.66
N LYS A 144 -13.89 -12.77 -17.15
CA LYS A 144 -13.94 -14.23 -17.21
C LYS A 144 -13.39 -14.81 -18.52
N VAL A 145 -13.11 -13.96 -19.49
CA VAL A 145 -12.68 -14.33 -20.85
C VAL A 145 -11.14 -14.35 -20.96
N THR A 146 -10.43 -14.00 -19.90
CA THR A 146 -8.96 -14.06 -19.83
C THR A 146 -8.54 -15.22 -18.94
#